data_bab7c65d65798e1486a6f92eb547d4f8
#
_entry.id   bab7c65d65798e1486a6f92eb547d4f8
#
_cell.length_a   1.000
_cell.length_b   1.000
_cell.length_c   1.000
_cell.angle_alpha   90.00
_cell.angle_beta   90.00
_cell.angle_gamma   90.00
#
_symmetry.space_group_name_H-M   'P 1'
#
loop_
_entity.id
_entity.type
_entity.pdbx_description
1 polymer ?
#
loop_
_entity_poly.entity_id
_entity_poly.type
_entity_poly.pdbx_seq_one_letter_code
_entity_poly.pdbx_strand_id
1 'polypeptide(L)'
;MSDPTPSASREEPSGTDRDNPVGRAPGAGRSDPTRPAEPTRPTAPVEPVEPVRGATEGTGWLDLARVAAIAAVVLVHVLAPAVNGSFLDEGTPSWWLANLLNAASRWCVPVFIMVSGALVLDPRRVERPRDFYRKRLARIGIPLVVWTVVYLGFRRWFLAEPVGVTDAGRDVLAGTPFLQLYFLFVLLGLYVIAPFLRIVLRHTTRRMQAGFALVLLGLGVLDQLATEVAGVGGANAATRFLPFAGYFVAGWVLRDVVLDRRWVRVAAVGFAGSVIVTAALTGVTSVPSGWGAGGRYLYGFLSPPVIVMSLSALILLRVTGQRLGTRYGGRTTALAGLTFGVFLVHPLVLYPLQSAWPLPTEVVAFTAVVLAHWTLTTAASLAITWTLLRTPYVRGAVS
;
A
#
# COMPACT_ATOMS: atom_id res chain seq x y z
N MET A 1 58.53 4.10 -36.67
CA MET A 1 58.84 5.32 -37.48
C MET A 1 58.28 6.46 -36.68
N SER A 2 59.14 6.99 -35.89
CA SER A 2 59.62 8.38 -35.74
C SER A 2 58.68 9.33 -34.98
N ASP A 3 58.99 9.45 -33.71
CA ASP A 3 58.96 10.69 -32.91
C ASP A 3 59.80 11.79 -33.59
N PRO A 4 59.65 13.11 -33.38
CA PRO A 4 60.04 13.71 -32.10
C PRO A 4 59.27 14.98 -31.66
N THR A 5 59.26 15.25 -30.36
CA THR A 5 59.30 16.58 -29.72
C THR A 5 60.55 17.39 -30.15
N PRO A 6 60.72 18.77 -29.92
CA PRO A 6 60.73 19.37 -28.58
C PRO A 6 60.39 20.89 -28.47
N SER A 7 60.51 21.41 -27.23
CA SER A 7 61.12 22.62 -26.66
C SER A 7 60.23 23.84 -26.47
N ALA A 8 59.98 24.34 -25.28
CA ALA A 8 60.78 25.09 -24.29
C ALA A 8 61.00 26.59 -24.59
N SER A 9 60.57 27.42 -23.67
CA SER A 9 61.19 28.64 -23.09
C SER A 9 60.13 29.47 -22.34
N ARG A 10 60.22 29.61 -20.99
CA ARG A 10 60.96 30.59 -20.17
C ARG A 10 60.61 32.02 -20.52
N GLU A 11 59.96 32.68 -19.49
CA GLU A 11 60.51 33.88 -18.85
C GLU A 11 59.58 34.36 -17.70
N GLU A 12 60.15 34.38 -16.49
CA GLU A 12 59.86 35.31 -15.40
C GLU A 12 60.74 36.56 -15.65
N PRO A 13 60.64 37.73 -14.94
CA PRO A 13 60.41 37.89 -13.51
C PRO A 13 59.79 39.26 -13.08
N SER A 14 59.81 39.43 -11.74
CA SER A 14 59.87 40.67 -10.91
C SER A 14 58.54 41.38 -10.66
N GLY A 15 58.20 41.83 -9.51
CA GLY A 15 58.87 42.00 -8.22
C GLY A 15 58.11 43.04 -7.40
N THR A 16 58.40 43.03 -6.11
CA THR A 16 58.18 44.04 -5.06
C THR A 16 56.89 43.90 -4.26
N ASP A 17 56.96 43.27 -3.08
CA ASP A 17 57.39 43.76 -1.77
C ASP A 17 56.51 44.88 -1.18
N ARG A 18 55.81 44.55 -0.10
CA ARG A 18 55.73 45.34 1.15
C ARG A 18 54.73 44.82 2.19
N ASP A 19 55.30 44.49 3.29
CA ASP A 19 54.84 44.76 4.67
C ASP A 19 53.66 44.01 5.27
N ASN A 20 54.03 43.00 6.05
CA ASN A 20 53.31 42.43 7.22
C ASN A 20 53.54 43.37 8.44
N PRO A 21 52.59 43.57 9.32
CA PRO A 21 52.90 43.52 10.73
C PRO A 21 52.05 42.50 11.51
N VAL A 22 52.76 41.66 12.21
CA VAL A 22 52.44 40.82 13.36
C VAL A 22 51.59 41.58 14.37
N GLY A 23 50.38 41.08 14.69
CA GLY A 23 49.51 41.56 15.76
C GLY A 23 49.19 40.46 16.77
N ARG A 24 49.85 40.55 17.89
CA ARG A 24 49.66 40.04 19.24
C ARG A 24 48.37 39.29 19.58
N ALA A 25 48.51 38.14 20.17
CA ALA A 25 47.50 37.44 20.98
C ALA A 25 47.06 38.25 22.22
N PRO A 26 45.79 38.28 22.62
CA PRO A 26 45.34 38.85 23.87
C PRO A 26 45.53 37.86 25.03
N GLY A 27 46.09 38.38 26.09
CA GLY A 27 46.50 37.67 27.29
C GLY A 27 45.37 37.11 28.12
N ALA A 28 45.68 36.08 28.85
CA ALA A 28 44.88 35.49 29.90
C ALA A 28 44.54 36.50 31.01
N GLY A 29 43.27 36.87 31.08
CA GLY A 29 42.72 37.67 32.18
C GLY A 29 42.58 36.85 33.45
N ARG A 30 43.31 37.27 34.48
CA ARG A 30 43.17 36.78 35.87
C ARG A 30 41.75 37.00 36.36
N SER A 31 41.11 35.94 36.84
CA SER A 31 39.83 35.97 37.55
C SER A 31 39.99 36.63 38.92
N ASP A 32 39.25 37.70 39.17
CA ASP A 32 39.14 38.38 40.47
C ASP A 32 38.11 37.62 41.35
N PRO A 33 38.51 37.10 42.53
CA PRO A 33 37.63 36.26 43.36
C PRO A 33 36.61 37.02 44.20
N THR A 34 36.44 38.34 44.02
CA THR A 34 35.59 39.17 44.92
C THR A 34 34.33 39.73 44.29
N ARG A 35 33.93 39.28 43.08
CA ARG A 35 32.71 39.75 42.46
C ARG A 35 31.52 38.86 42.89
N PRO A 36 30.48 39.39 43.56
CA PRO A 36 29.27 38.62 43.86
C PRO A 36 28.59 38.16 42.59
N ALA A 37 28.16 36.88 42.57
CA ALA A 37 27.41 36.31 41.45
C ALA A 37 26.10 37.11 41.20
N GLU A 38 25.94 37.59 39.99
CA GLU A 38 24.69 38.23 39.51
C GLU A 38 23.56 37.23 39.65
N PRO A 39 22.37 37.61 40.18
CA PRO A 39 21.25 36.70 40.31
C PRO A 39 20.78 36.29 38.91
N THR A 40 20.79 34.98 38.61
CA THR A 40 20.23 34.40 37.40
C THR A 40 18.78 34.83 37.25
N ARG A 41 18.46 35.57 36.19
CA ARG A 41 17.08 35.89 35.78
C ARG A 41 16.26 34.62 35.75
N PRO A 42 15.04 34.59 36.29
CA PRO A 42 14.14 33.45 36.11
C PRO A 42 13.92 33.23 34.63
N THR A 43 14.19 32.02 34.15
CA THR A 43 13.78 31.57 32.81
C THR A 43 12.27 31.76 32.71
N ALA A 44 11.85 32.52 31.70
CA ALA A 44 10.44 32.68 31.38
C ALA A 44 9.80 31.28 31.21
N PRO A 45 8.54 31.11 31.65
CA PRO A 45 7.83 29.85 31.47
C PRO A 45 7.88 29.46 29.97
N VAL A 46 8.33 28.25 29.68
CA VAL A 46 8.25 27.67 28.32
C VAL A 46 6.75 27.59 28.02
N GLU A 47 6.27 28.46 27.12
CA GLU A 47 4.91 28.34 26.61
C GLU A 47 4.71 26.91 26.06
N PRO A 48 3.58 26.27 26.37
CA PRO A 48 3.25 24.98 25.79
C PRO A 48 3.28 25.12 24.27
N VAL A 49 4.17 24.39 23.59
CA VAL A 49 4.19 24.32 22.13
C VAL A 49 2.83 23.81 21.69
N GLU A 50 1.98 24.69 21.18
CA GLU A 50 0.71 24.29 20.59
C GLU A 50 0.98 23.21 19.52
N PRO A 51 0.22 22.10 19.50
CA PRO A 51 0.40 21.09 18.47
C PRO A 51 0.16 21.75 17.11
N VAL A 52 1.16 21.71 16.26
CA VAL A 52 1.15 22.25 14.90
C VAL A 52 -0.11 21.75 14.18
N ARG A 53 -1.14 22.56 14.10
CA ARG A 53 -2.43 22.29 13.41
C ARG A 53 -2.26 22.02 11.90
N GLY A 54 -1.09 22.23 11.30
CA GLY A 54 -0.81 22.06 9.87
C GLY A 54 -0.51 20.62 9.43
N ALA A 55 -0.41 19.63 10.34
CA ALA A 55 -0.04 18.26 9.96
C ALA A 55 -1.20 17.40 9.41
N THR A 56 -2.45 17.86 9.55
CA THR A 56 -3.65 17.10 9.10
C THR A 56 -4.19 17.51 7.74
N GLU A 57 -3.86 18.69 7.24
CA GLU A 57 -4.38 19.21 5.95
C GLU A 57 -3.85 18.48 4.71
N GLY A 58 -2.73 17.77 4.79
CA GLY A 58 -2.11 17.09 3.65
C GLY A 58 -2.43 15.59 3.48
N THR A 59 -3.10 14.93 4.45
CA THR A 59 -3.23 13.46 4.48
C THR A 59 -4.65 12.92 4.30
N GLY A 60 -5.67 13.76 4.22
CA GLY A 60 -7.07 13.34 4.08
C GLY A 60 -7.37 12.50 2.82
N TRP A 61 -6.57 12.66 1.77
CA TRP A 61 -6.69 11.84 0.57
C TRP A 61 -6.34 10.36 0.82
N LEU A 62 -5.47 10.06 1.80
CA LEU A 62 -5.13 8.69 2.20
C LEU A 62 -6.33 7.97 2.81
N ASP A 63 -7.17 8.70 3.55
CA ASP A 63 -8.39 8.17 4.11
C ASP A 63 -9.43 7.87 3.01
N LEU A 64 -9.58 8.78 2.04
CA LEU A 64 -10.42 8.51 0.85
C LEU A 64 -9.91 7.28 0.08
N ALA A 65 -8.58 7.18 -0.12
CA ALA A 65 -8.00 6.05 -0.83
C ALA A 65 -8.29 4.71 -0.11
N ARG A 66 -8.26 4.68 1.24
CA ARG A 66 -8.62 3.49 2.01
C ARG A 66 -10.09 3.13 1.87
N VAL A 67 -10.99 4.13 1.97
CA VAL A 67 -12.44 3.92 1.85
C VAL A 67 -12.79 3.43 0.45
N ALA A 68 -12.24 4.04 -0.60
CA ALA A 68 -12.46 3.58 -1.97
C ALA A 68 -11.89 2.17 -2.21
N ALA A 69 -10.69 1.90 -1.68
CA ALA A 69 -10.05 0.60 -1.85
C ALA A 69 -10.81 -0.52 -1.14
N ILE A 70 -11.35 -0.31 0.08
CA ILE A 70 -12.14 -1.36 0.74
C ILE A 70 -13.46 -1.64 0.02
N ALA A 71 -14.12 -0.61 -0.51
CA ALA A 71 -15.31 -0.78 -1.31
C ALA A 71 -15.04 -1.62 -2.58
N ALA A 72 -13.89 -1.36 -3.25
CA ALA A 72 -13.45 -2.14 -4.39
C ALA A 72 -13.04 -3.57 -4.00
N VAL A 73 -12.41 -3.80 -2.82
CA VAL A 73 -12.11 -5.16 -2.31
C VAL A 73 -13.38 -5.98 -2.16
N VAL A 74 -14.42 -5.42 -1.52
CA VAL A 74 -15.69 -6.14 -1.37
C VAL A 74 -16.28 -6.47 -2.74
N LEU A 75 -16.24 -5.53 -3.70
CA LEU A 75 -16.75 -5.75 -5.05
C LEU A 75 -15.98 -6.86 -5.80
N VAL A 76 -14.65 -6.88 -5.70
CA VAL A 76 -13.82 -7.97 -6.25
C VAL A 76 -14.29 -9.32 -5.75
N HIS A 77 -14.55 -9.46 -4.45
CA HIS A 77 -14.99 -10.72 -3.86
C HIS A 77 -16.43 -11.09 -4.20
N VAL A 78 -17.33 -10.12 -4.35
CA VAL A 78 -18.71 -10.35 -4.86
C VAL A 78 -18.67 -10.92 -6.26
N LEU A 79 -17.79 -10.40 -7.14
CA LEU A 79 -17.70 -10.75 -8.55
C LEU A 79 -16.79 -11.96 -8.84
N ALA A 80 -15.92 -12.35 -7.90
CA ALA A 80 -14.93 -13.41 -8.13
C ALA A 80 -15.54 -14.74 -8.59
N PRO A 81 -16.65 -15.26 -7.98
CA PRO A 81 -17.26 -16.51 -8.43
C PRO A 81 -17.84 -16.43 -9.84
N ALA A 82 -18.33 -15.26 -10.27
CA ALA A 82 -18.86 -15.06 -11.61
C ALA A 82 -17.77 -15.06 -12.68
N VAL A 83 -16.57 -14.55 -12.35
CA VAL A 83 -15.48 -14.40 -13.32
C VAL A 83 -14.65 -15.66 -13.47
N ASN A 84 -14.44 -16.43 -12.37
CA ASN A 84 -13.61 -17.62 -12.39
C ASN A 84 -14.31 -18.91 -12.88
N GLY A 85 -15.46 -18.78 -13.54
CA GLY A 85 -16.20 -19.91 -14.12
C GLY A 85 -16.97 -20.76 -13.10
N SER A 86 -17.06 -20.31 -11.83
CA SER A 86 -17.79 -21.08 -10.80
C SER A 86 -19.32 -20.92 -10.87
N PHE A 87 -19.80 -19.82 -11.47
CA PHE A 87 -21.24 -19.48 -11.53
C PHE A 87 -21.75 -19.10 -12.91
N LEU A 88 -20.89 -18.58 -13.79
CA LEU A 88 -21.27 -18.13 -15.12
C LEU A 88 -20.36 -18.78 -16.14
N ASP A 89 -20.94 -19.14 -17.28
CA ASP A 89 -20.14 -19.54 -18.44
C ASP A 89 -19.42 -18.32 -19.02
N GLU A 90 -18.15 -18.50 -19.33
CA GLU A 90 -17.33 -17.46 -19.91
C GLU A 90 -17.87 -17.01 -21.27
N GLY A 91 -17.85 -15.70 -21.51
CA GLY A 91 -18.33 -15.10 -22.76
C GLY A 91 -19.80 -14.72 -22.74
N THR A 92 -20.57 -15.07 -21.71
CA THR A 92 -21.95 -14.58 -21.54
C THR A 92 -21.98 -13.08 -21.24
N PRO A 93 -23.09 -12.35 -21.54
CA PRO A 93 -23.17 -10.92 -21.23
C PRO A 93 -22.97 -10.60 -19.74
N SER A 94 -23.50 -11.42 -18.82
CA SER A 94 -23.31 -11.26 -17.38
C SER A 94 -21.86 -11.52 -16.97
N TRP A 95 -21.20 -12.51 -17.60
CA TRP A 95 -19.77 -12.74 -17.40
C TRP A 95 -18.92 -11.54 -17.86
N TRP A 96 -19.20 -10.96 -19.05
CA TRP A 96 -18.49 -9.77 -19.53
C TRP A 96 -18.66 -8.57 -18.61
N LEU A 97 -19.87 -8.38 -18.07
CA LEU A 97 -20.10 -7.33 -17.08
C LEU A 97 -19.33 -7.58 -15.78
N ALA A 98 -19.34 -8.82 -15.27
CA ALA A 98 -18.58 -9.23 -14.11
C ALA A 98 -17.07 -9.03 -14.33
N ASN A 99 -16.55 -9.46 -15.49
CA ASN A 99 -15.15 -9.30 -15.90
C ASN A 99 -14.74 -7.82 -15.92
N LEU A 100 -15.54 -6.95 -16.55
CA LEU A 100 -15.25 -5.53 -16.63
C LEU A 100 -15.22 -4.86 -15.24
N LEU A 101 -16.25 -5.12 -14.42
CA LEU A 101 -16.34 -4.53 -13.07
C LEU A 101 -15.25 -5.06 -12.13
N ASN A 102 -14.90 -6.35 -12.24
CA ASN A 102 -13.83 -6.96 -11.47
C ASN A 102 -12.46 -6.38 -11.91
N ALA A 103 -12.21 -6.31 -13.23
CA ALA A 103 -11.00 -5.66 -13.77
C ALA A 103 -10.88 -4.22 -13.28
N ALA A 104 -11.95 -3.43 -13.34
CA ALA A 104 -11.98 -2.05 -12.86
C ALA A 104 -11.71 -1.89 -11.36
N SER A 105 -11.74 -2.97 -10.59
CA SER A 105 -11.54 -2.98 -9.13
C SER A 105 -10.18 -3.52 -8.70
N ARG A 106 -9.35 -4.04 -9.61
CA ARG A 106 -8.07 -4.71 -9.28
C ARG A 106 -7.00 -3.82 -8.64
N TRP A 107 -7.12 -2.51 -8.75
CA TRP A 107 -6.22 -1.55 -8.10
C TRP A 107 -6.32 -1.53 -6.56
N CYS A 108 -7.35 -2.13 -5.98
CA CYS A 108 -7.71 -1.97 -4.56
C CYS A 108 -6.59 -2.41 -3.60
N VAL A 109 -6.04 -3.62 -3.75
CA VAL A 109 -4.96 -4.14 -2.88
C VAL A 109 -3.65 -3.37 -3.08
N PRO A 110 -3.16 -3.12 -4.31
CA PRO A 110 -1.99 -2.27 -4.51
C PRO A 110 -2.11 -0.88 -3.89
N VAL A 111 -3.28 -0.25 -3.97
CA VAL A 111 -3.50 1.06 -3.35
C VAL A 111 -3.38 0.99 -1.83
N PHE A 112 -3.89 -0.04 -1.16
CA PHE A 112 -3.67 -0.23 0.28
C PHE A 112 -2.18 -0.35 0.63
N ILE A 113 -1.40 -1.08 -0.19
CA ILE A 113 0.05 -1.21 -0.01
C ILE A 113 0.74 0.14 -0.20
N MET A 114 0.38 0.88 -1.26
CA MET A 114 0.92 2.22 -1.53
C MET A 114 0.57 3.23 -0.44
N VAL A 115 -0.66 3.23 0.06
CA VAL A 115 -1.09 4.04 1.21
C VAL A 115 -0.26 3.71 2.45
N SER A 116 -0.01 2.42 2.71
CA SER A 116 0.85 1.99 3.81
C SER A 116 2.29 2.48 3.63
N GLY A 117 2.85 2.40 2.41
CA GLY A 117 4.16 2.92 2.07
C GLY A 117 4.27 4.43 2.27
N ALA A 118 3.27 5.19 1.78
CA ALA A 118 3.20 6.65 1.96
C ALA A 118 3.21 7.08 3.43
N LEU A 119 2.61 6.28 4.33
CA LEU A 119 2.56 6.57 5.76
C LEU A 119 3.77 6.09 6.54
N VAL A 120 4.32 4.94 6.15
CA VAL A 120 5.32 4.23 6.95
C VAL A 120 6.74 4.59 6.52
N LEU A 121 7.00 4.84 5.25
CA LEU A 121 8.35 5.04 4.71
C LEU A 121 8.91 6.47 4.86
N ASP A 122 8.27 7.36 5.62
CA ASP A 122 8.81 8.71 5.85
C ASP A 122 10.18 8.63 6.56
N PRO A 123 11.30 8.97 5.87
CA PRO A 123 12.65 8.86 6.42
C PRO A 123 12.94 9.91 7.50
N ARG A 124 12.07 10.92 7.64
CA ARG A 124 12.17 11.96 8.69
C ARG A 124 11.64 11.47 10.04
N ARG A 125 10.87 10.39 10.06
CA ARG A 125 10.34 9.81 11.31
C ARG A 125 11.46 9.10 12.07
N VAL A 126 11.86 9.69 13.18
CA VAL A 126 12.77 9.08 14.15
C VAL A 126 11.94 8.29 15.15
N GLU A 127 11.94 6.98 15.03
CA GLU A 127 11.26 6.06 15.95
C GLU A 127 12.23 4.93 16.29
N ARG A 128 12.28 4.53 17.57
CA ARG A 128 13.12 3.40 18.00
C ARG A 128 12.62 2.11 17.33
N PRO A 129 13.47 1.26 16.75
CA PRO A 129 13.05 0.04 16.05
C PRO A 129 12.14 -0.85 16.89
N ARG A 130 12.44 -1.02 18.19
CA ARG A 130 11.62 -1.81 19.11
C ARG A 130 10.18 -1.27 19.22
N ASP A 131 10.01 0.05 19.32
CA ASP A 131 8.68 0.67 19.43
C ASP A 131 7.92 0.58 18.10
N PHE A 132 8.64 0.74 16.98
CA PHE A 132 8.10 0.55 15.65
C PHE A 132 7.53 -0.87 15.49
N TYR A 133 8.35 -1.91 15.74
CA TYR A 133 7.91 -3.29 15.57
C TYR A 133 6.80 -3.67 16.56
N ARG A 134 6.88 -3.27 17.82
CA ARG A 134 5.83 -3.54 18.81
C ARG A 134 4.47 -3.01 18.37
N LYS A 135 4.41 -1.75 17.89
CA LYS A 135 3.17 -1.13 17.41
C LYS A 135 2.61 -1.85 16.18
N ARG A 136 3.48 -2.24 15.24
CA ARG A 136 3.06 -2.91 14.00
C ARG A 136 2.64 -4.36 14.24
N LEU A 137 3.38 -5.08 15.09
CA LEU A 137 3.02 -6.44 15.49
C LEU A 137 1.69 -6.46 16.24
N ALA A 138 1.46 -5.53 17.17
CA ALA A 138 0.18 -5.43 17.83
C ALA A 138 -0.96 -5.16 16.85
N ARG A 139 -0.76 -4.26 15.86
CA ARG A 139 -1.80 -3.84 14.92
C ARG A 139 -2.10 -4.85 13.82
N ILE A 140 -1.14 -5.65 13.39
CA ILE A 140 -1.32 -6.61 12.28
C ILE A 140 -1.21 -8.05 12.79
N GLY A 141 -0.25 -8.35 13.69
CA GLY A 141 0.00 -9.71 14.16
C GLY A 141 -1.14 -10.25 15.02
N ILE A 142 -1.70 -9.46 15.95
CA ILE A 142 -2.84 -9.89 16.77
C ILE A 142 -4.05 -10.19 15.87
N PRO A 143 -4.51 -9.29 14.99
CA PRO A 143 -5.58 -9.61 14.03
C PRO A 143 -5.27 -10.83 13.17
N LEU A 144 -4.02 -10.97 12.67
CA LEU A 144 -3.64 -12.12 11.86
C LEU A 144 -3.89 -13.45 12.60
N VAL A 145 -3.44 -13.58 13.87
CA VAL A 145 -3.64 -14.79 14.65
C VAL A 145 -5.13 -15.03 14.93
N VAL A 146 -5.83 -14.02 15.42
CA VAL A 146 -7.27 -14.13 15.75
C VAL A 146 -8.07 -14.54 14.52
N TRP A 147 -7.90 -13.84 13.40
CA TRP A 147 -8.67 -14.10 12.19
C TRP A 147 -8.25 -15.39 11.47
N THR A 148 -7.01 -15.84 11.62
CA THR A 148 -6.62 -17.18 11.16
C THR A 148 -7.45 -18.25 11.89
N VAL A 149 -7.56 -18.17 13.20
CA VAL A 149 -8.39 -19.12 13.97
C VAL A 149 -9.86 -19.04 13.57
N VAL A 150 -10.41 -17.83 13.46
CA VAL A 150 -11.80 -17.60 13.04
C VAL A 150 -12.07 -18.22 11.66
N TYR A 151 -11.18 -17.98 10.67
CA TYR A 151 -11.38 -18.48 9.31
C TYR A 151 -11.10 -19.98 9.16
N LEU A 152 -10.20 -20.56 9.93
CA LEU A 152 -10.06 -22.03 9.99
C LEU A 152 -11.33 -22.68 10.54
N GLY A 153 -11.94 -22.08 11.59
CA GLY A 153 -13.25 -22.50 12.07
C GLY A 153 -14.36 -22.33 11.02
N PHE A 154 -14.37 -21.18 10.32
CA PHE A 154 -15.34 -20.92 9.25
C PHE A 154 -15.24 -21.93 8.10
N ARG A 155 -14.03 -22.27 7.66
CA ARG A 155 -13.78 -23.32 6.66
C ARG A 155 -14.31 -24.67 7.13
N ARG A 156 -14.00 -25.04 8.37
CA ARG A 156 -14.39 -26.35 8.92
C ARG A 156 -15.90 -26.52 9.10
N TRP A 157 -16.58 -25.46 9.63
CA TRP A 157 -17.97 -25.60 10.04
C TRP A 157 -18.97 -25.04 9.04
N PHE A 158 -18.65 -23.95 8.36
CA PHE A 158 -19.56 -23.34 7.37
C PHE A 158 -19.30 -23.84 5.94
N LEU A 159 -18.02 -23.88 5.50
CA LEU A 159 -17.69 -24.38 4.17
C LEU A 159 -17.60 -25.90 4.11
N ALA A 160 -17.72 -26.59 5.23
CA ALA A 160 -17.61 -28.05 5.36
C ALA A 160 -16.31 -28.65 4.77
N GLU A 161 -15.22 -27.85 4.72
CA GLU A 161 -13.93 -28.32 4.26
C GLU A 161 -13.28 -29.25 5.29
N PRO A 162 -12.67 -30.37 4.87
CA PRO A 162 -11.98 -31.30 5.78
C PRO A 162 -10.60 -30.75 6.20
N VAL A 163 -10.58 -29.59 6.89
CA VAL A 163 -9.34 -28.95 7.35
C VAL A 163 -8.81 -29.66 8.60
N GLY A 164 -7.73 -30.43 8.44
CA GLY A 164 -6.96 -31.00 9.54
C GLY A 164 -5.91 -30.03 10.09
N VAL A 165 -5.28 -30.40 11.22
CA VAL A 165 -4.20 -29.57 11.83
C VAL A 165 -3.01 -29.41 10.88
N THR A 166 -2.68 -30.47 10.14
CA THR A 166 -1.58 -30.45 9.15
C THR A 166 -1.88 -29.50 7.99
N ASP A 167 -3.13 -29.50 7.48
CA ASP A 167 -3.54 -28.64 6.39
C ASP A 167 -3.57 -27.18 6.84
N ALA A 168 -4.13 -26.91 8.02
CA ALA A 168 -4.10 -25.59 8.63
C ALA A 168 -2.67 -25.07 8.81
N GLY A 169 -1.75 -25.92 9.29
CA GLY A 169 -0.33 -25.60 9.43
C GLY A 169 0.33 -25.27 8.09
N ARG A 170 0.05 -26.07 7.06
CA ARG A 170 0.55 -25.84 5.69
C ARG A 170 0.04 -24.51 5.12
N ASP A 171 -1.26 -24.21 5.27
CA ASP A 171 -1.86 -22.97 4.78
C ASP A 171 -1.30 -21.73 5.48
N VAL A 172 -1.04 -21.82 6.80
CA VAL A 172 -0.38 -20.75 7.56
C VAL A 172 1.06 -20.56 7.10
N LEU A 173 1.82 -21.64 6.89
CA LEU A 173 3.20 -21.56 6.37
C LEU A 173 3.25 -21.07 4.93
N ALA A 174 2.24 -21.37 4.12
CA ALA A 174 2.06 -20.78 2.79
C ALA A 174 1.65 -19.31 2.86
N GLY A 175 1.18 -18.81 4.02
CA GLY A 175 0.67 -17.44 4.19
C GLY A 175 -0.70 -17.22 3.54
N THR A 176 -1.52 -18.28 3.44
CA THR A 176 -2.86 -18.25 2.80
C THR A 176 -3.88 -19.05 3.60
N PRO A 177 -4.01 -18.84 4.93
CA PRO A 177 -4.97 -19.59 5.75
C PRO A 177 -6.43 -19.33 5.31
N PHE A 178 -6.69 -18.19 4.69
CA PHE A 178 -7.93 -17.86 4.00
C PHE A 178 -7.70 -16.77 2.95
N LEU A 179 -8.64 -16.65 2.01
CA LEU A 179 -8.60 -15.86 0.79
C LEU A 179 -7.96 -14.47 0.94
N GLN A 180 -8.44 -13.64 1.89
CA GLN A 180 -7.93 -12.27 2.05
C GLN A 180 -6.76 -12.18 3.05
N LEU A 181 -6.56 -13.17 3.93
CA LEU A 181 -5.56 -13.05 5.01
C LEU A 181 -4.11 -13.01 4.52
N TYR A 182 -3.84 -13.48 3.29
CA TYR A 182 -2.51 -13.35 2.69
C TYR A 182 -1.98 -11.90 2.72
N PHE A 183 -2.88 -10.92 2.62
CA PHE A 183 -2.53 -9.50 2.65
C PHE A 183 -1.92 -9.05 3.99
N LEU A 184 -2.31 -9.67 5.11
CA LEU A 184 -1.71 -9.39 6.41
C LEU A 184 -0.26 -9.88 6.46
N PHE A 185 0.05 -11.04 5.84
CA PHE A 185 1.43 -11.51 5.69
C PHE A 185 2.25 -10.55 4.81
N VAL A 186 1.66 -10.05 3.71
CA VAL A 186 2.29 -9.02 2.88
C VAL A 186 2.61 -7.77 3.69
N LEU A 187 1.64 -7.22 4.42
CA LEU A 187 1.86 -6.01 5.23
C LEU A 187 2.89 -6.25 6.34
N LEU A 188 2.82 -7.40 7.03
CA LEU A 188 3.77 -7.72 8.10
C LEU A 188 5.20 -7.78 7.57
N GLY A 189 5.43 -8.48 6.46
CA GLY A 189 6.74 -8.56 5.82
C GLY A 189 7.26 -7.20 5.34
N LEU A 190 6.39 -6.38 4.71
CA LEU A 190 6.75 -5.01 4.31
C LEU A 190 7.11 -4.13 5.51
N TYR A 191 6.44 -4.32 6.65
CA TYR A 191 6.78 -3.58 7.87
C TYR A 191 8.08 -4.06 8.51
N VAL A 192 8.43 -5.35 8.36
CA VAL A 192 9.74 -5.85 8.83
C VAL A 192 10.88 -5.15 8.09
N ILE A 193 10.77 -4.96 6.78
CA ILE A 193 11.82 -4.29 5.99
C ILE A 193 11.74 -2.76 5.99
N ALA A 194 10.63 -2.17 6.47
CA ALA A 194 10.40 -0.72 6.39
C ALA A 194 11.50 0.14 7.03
N PRO A 195 12.08 -0.19 8.22
CA PRO A 195 13.18 0.61 8.79
C PRO A 195 14.42 0.63 7.90
N PHE A 196 14.75 -0.48 7.23
CA PHE A 196 15.88 -0.57 6.30
C PHE A 196 15.59 0.24 5.03
N LEU A 197 14.37 0.15 4.48
CA LEU A 197 13.95 0.97 3.35
C LEU A 197 14.02 2.48 3.67
N ARG A 198 13.67 2.91 4.89
CA ARG A 198 13.81 4.31 5.32
C ARG A 198 15.26 4.78 5.23
N ILE A 199 16.24 3.95 5.60
CA ILE A 199 17.67 4.27 5.49
C ILE A 199 18.04 4.48 4.02
N VAL A 200 17.65 3.56 3.13
CA VAL A 200 17.90 3.68 1.68
C VAL A 200 17.26 4.96 1.12
N LEU A 201 16.00 5.21 1.45
CA LEU A 201 15.26 6.39 0.96
C LEU A 201 15.84 7.71 1.51
N ARG A 202 16.46 7.70 2.69
CA ARG A 202 17.11 8.88 3.27
C ARG A 202 18.36 9.30 2.49
N HIS A 203 19.10 8.33 1.95
CA HIS A 203 20.39 8.55 1.28
C HIS A 203 20.28 8.52 -0.26
N THR A 204 19.08 8.53 -0.81
CA THR A 204 18.84 8.45 -2.26
C THR A 204 18.02 9.64 -2.77
N THR A 205 18.26 10.03 -4.03
CA THR A 205 17.49 11.07 -4.71
C THR A 205 16.10 10.58 -5.11
N ARG A 206 15.14 11.47 -5.33
CA ARG A 206 13.79 11.10 -5.81
C ARG A 206 13.81 10.30 -7.11
N ARG A 207 14.74 10.59 -8.03
CA ARG A 207 14.89 9.81 -9.27
C ARG A 207 15.33 8.38 -8.99
N MET A 208 16.31 8.20 -8.09
CA MET A 208 16.76 6.85 -7.67
C MET A 208 15.65 6.09 -6.96
N GLN A 209 14.87 6.75 -6.09
CA GLN A 209 13.73 6.13 -5.41
C GLN A 209 12.65 5.66 -6.41
N ALA A 210 12.36 6.48 -7.43
CA ALA A 210 11.44 6.10 -8.50
C ALA A 210 11.98 4.93 -9.35
N GLY A 211 13.27 4.97 -9.72
CA GLY A 211 13.94 3.87 -10.40
C GLY A 211 13.92 2.58 -9.56
N PHE A 212 14.19 2.67 -8.27
CA PHE A 212 14.13 1.53 -7.36
C PHE A 212 12.71 0.93 -7.27
N ALA A 213 11.68 1.76 -7.17
CA ALA A 213 10.29 1.29 -7.20
C ALA A 213 9.96 0.56 -8.51
N LEU A 214 10.42 1.09 -9.67
CA LEU A 214 10.19 0.47 -10.98
C LEU A 214 10.92 -0.87 -11.11
N VAL A 215 12.17 -0.97 -10.64
CA VAL A 215 12.92 -2.25 -10.63
C VAL A 215 12.19 -3.28 -9.77
N LEU A 216 11.76 -2.91 -8.56
CA LEU A 216 11.01 -3.81 -7.68
C LEU A 216 9.66 -4.24 -8.29
N LEU A 217 8.94 -3.33 -8.96
CA LEU A 217 7.71 -3.68 -9.69
C LEU A 217 8.01 -4.63 -10.86
N GLY A 218 9.09 -4.39 -11.61
CA GLY A 218 9.54 -5.28 -12.69
C GLY A 218 9.87 -6.69 -12.19
N LEU A 219 10.58 -6.79 -11.06
CA LEU A 219 10.83 -8.09 -10.41
C LEU A 219 9.52 -8.76 -9.97
N GLY A 220 8.56 -8.00 -9.46
CA GLY A 220 7.23 -8.52 -9.14
C GLY A 220 6.47 -9.05 -10.34
N VAL A 221 6.57 -8.38 -11.52
CA VAL A 221 6.00 -8.88 -12.78
C VAL A 221 6.61 -10.22 -13.16
N LEU A 222 7.94 -10.34 -13.07
CA LEU A 222 8.65 -11.59 -13.39
C LEU A 222 8.28 -12.72 -12.43
N ASP A 223 8.19 -12.44 -11.13
CA ASP A 223 7.78 -13.41 -10.11
C ASP A 223 6.35 -13.93 -10.38
N GLN A 224 5.40 -13.03 -10.66
CA GLN A 224 4.03 -13.43 -10.99
C GLN A 224 3.95 -14.20 -12.30
N LEU A 225 4.73 -13.82 -13.33
CA LEU A 225 4.80 -14.54 -14.60
C LEU A 225 5.36 -15.95 -14.39
N ALA A 226 6.45 -16.09 -13.65
CA ALA A 226 7.05 -17.37 -13.32
C ALA A 226 6.07 -18.27 -12.55
N THR A 227 5.36 -17.72 -11.57
CA THR A 227 4.44 -18.48 -10.72
C THR A 227 3.17 -18.90 -11.48
N GLU A 228 2.49 -17.97 -12.16
CA GLU A 228 1.17 -18.22 -12.74
C GLU A 228 1.24 -18.88 -14.13
N VAL A 229 2.26 -18.59 -14.92
CA VAL A 229 2.38 -19.07 -16.30
C VAL A 229 3.36 -20.23 -16.41
N ALA A 230 4.55 -20.12 -15.82
CA ALA A 230 5.55 -21.17 -15.88
C ALA A 230 5.40 -22.22 -14.77
N GLY A 231 4.59 -22.00 -13.74
CA GLY A 231 4.42 -22.91 -12.61
C GLY A 231 5.68 -23.06 -11.76
N VAL A 232 6.59 -22.08 -11.82
CA VAL A 232 7.89 -22.11 -11.12
C VAL A 232 7.90 -21.15 -9.95
N GLY A 233 8.42 -21.60 -8.82
CA GLY A 233 8.47 -20.82 -7.59
C GLY A 233 7.22 -20.97 -6.75
N GLY A 234 7.00 -20.03 -5.85
CA GLY A 234 5.85 -20.00 -4.95
C GLY A 234 6.17 -19.19 -3.70
N ALA A 235 5.28 -18.27 -3.36
CA ALA A 235 5.43 -17.46 -2.16
C ALA A 235 4.99 -18.26 -0.91
N ASN A 236 5.76 -18.15 0.17
CA ASN A 236 5.38 -18.62 1.50
C ASN A 236 5.14 -17.43 2.45
N ALA A 237 4.74 -17.70 3.69
CA ALA A 237 4.45 -16.67 4.69
C ALA A 237 5.58 -15.65 4.88
N ALA A 238 6.84 -16.07 4.74
CA ALA A 238 8.01 -15.22 4.93
C ALA A 238 8.41 -14.42 3.68
N THR A 239 8.06 -14.86 2.48
CA THR A 239 8.52 -14.25 1.20
C THR A 239 7.41 -13.55 0.43
N ARG A 240 6.15 -13.80 0.75
CA ARG A 240 4.96 -13.31 0.04
C ARG A 240 4.92 -11.79 -0.16
N PHE A 241 5.60 -11.03 0.69
CA PHE A 241 5.64 -9.57 0.62
C PHE A 241 6.63 -9.03 -0.42
N LEU A 242 7.65 -9.82 -0.80
CA LEU A 242 8.75 -9.35 -1.66
C LEU A 242 8.28 -8.79 -3.00
N PRO A 243 7.40 -9.47 -3.76
CA PRO A 243 6.93 -8.95 -5.04
C PRO A 243 6.14 -7.63 -4.93
N PHE A 244 5.56 -7.36 -3.75
CA PHE A 244 4.79 -6.14 -3.49
C PHE A 244 5.62 -4.95 -2.99
N ALA A 245 6.91 -5.14 -2.74
CA ALA A 245 7.78 -4.08 -2.21
C ALA A 245 7.84 -2.86 -3.16
N GLY A 246 7.72 -3.08 -4.46
CA GLY A 246 7.65 -2.00 -5.46
C GLY A 246 6.47 -1.05 -5.25
N TYR A 247 5.28 -1.56 -4.97
CA TYR A 247 4.13 -0.73 -4.62
C TYR A 247 4.33 0.04 -3.31
N PHE A 248 4.96 -0.59 -2.32
CA PHE A 248 5.21 0.04 -1.04
C PHE A 248 6.12 1.26 -1.17
N VAL A 249 7.20 1.13 -1.97
CA VAL A 249 8.11 2.25 -2.29
C VAL A 249 7.42 3.27 -3.21
N ALA A 250 6.65 2.83 -4.22
CA ALA A 250 5.91 3.73 -5.11
C ALA A 250 4.92 4.62 -4.35
N GLY A 251 4.26 4.11 -3.31
CA GLY A 251 3.39 4.89 -2.44
C GLY A 251 4.11 6.06 -1.77
N TRP A 252 5.33 5.87 -1.31
CA TRP A 252 6.18 6.94 -0.79
C TRP A 252 6.58 7.94 -1.87
N VAL A 253 7.03 7.45 -3.03
CA VAL A 253 7.48 8.29 -4.15
C VAL A 253 6.34 9.19 -4.64
N LEU A 254 5.14 8.63 -4.82
CA LEU A 254 3.98 9.34 -5.36
C LEU A 254 3.28 10.26 -4.35
N ARG A 255 3.59 10.13 -3.06
CA ARG A 255 2.94 10.91 -1.99
C ARG A 255 3.05 12.42 -2.20
N ASP A 256 4.24 12.89 -2.57
CA ASP A 256 4.58 14.32 -2.61
C ASP A 256 4.81 14.85 -4.03
N VAL A 257 4.50 14.05 -5.08
CA VAL A 257 4.64 14.49 -6.49
C VAL A 257 3.67 15.61 -6.78
N VAL A 258 4.15 16.70 -7.42
CA VAL A 258 3.29 17.78 -7.90
C VAL A 258 2.53 17.28 -9.13
N LEU A 259 1.20 17.30 -9.04
CA LEU A 259 0.30 16.81 -10.07
C LEU A 259 -0.35 17.98 -10.82
N ASP A 260 0.06 18.19 -12.04
CA ASP A 260 -0.59 19.10 -12.96
C ASP A 260 -1.76 18.44 -13.74
N ARG A 261 -2.48 19.23 -14.54
CA ARG A 261 -3.61 18.72 -15.32
C ARG A 261 -3.21 17.66 -16.36
N ARG A 262 -1.95 17.67 -16.81
CA ARG A 262 -1.43 16.68 -17.77
C ARG A 262 -1.31 15.32 -17.10
N TRP A 263 -0.69 15.28 -15.92
CA TRP A 263 -0.54 14.05 -15.16
C TRP A 263 -1.89 13.43 -14.75
N VAL A 264 -2.87 14.28 -14.41
CA VAL A 264 -4.24 13.80 -14.11
C VAL A 264 -4.89 13.18 -15.35
N ARG A 265 -4.73 13.79 -16.53
CA ARG A 265 -5.23 13.22 -17.80
C ARG A 265 -4.53 11.91 -18.15
N VAL A 266 -3.21 11.86 -18.04
CA VAL A 266 -2.43 10.63 -18.26
C VAL A 266 -2.89 9.51 -17.31
N ALA A 267 -3.10 9.82 -16.04
CA ALA A 267 -3.62 8.85 -15.07
C ALA A 267 -5.06 8.40 -15.41
N ALA A 268 -5.92 9.30 -15.85
CA ALA A 268 -7.29 8.93 -16.24
C ALA A 268 -7.31 8.00 -17.47
N VAL A 269 -6.52 8.34 -18.50
CA VAL A 269 -6.36 7.49 -19.71
C VAL A 269 -5.68 6.16 -19.34
N GLY A 270 -4.62 6.20 -18.53
CA GLY A 270 -3.92 5.01 -18.07
C GLY A 270 -4.83 4.08 -17.27
N PHE A 271 -5.66 4.62 -16.39
CA PHE A 271 -6.65 3.85 -15.65
C PHE A 271 -7.68 3.19 -16.58
N ALA A 272 -8.37 3.98 -17.41
CA ALA A 272 -9.40 3.46 -18.31
C ALA A 272 -8.82 2.46 -19.32
N GLY A 273 -7.68 2.78 -19.93
CA GLY A 273 -6.99 1.87 -20.86
C GLY A 273 -6.59 0.55 -20.19
N SER A 274 -6.07 0.62 -18.96
CA SER A 274 -5.70 -0.60 -18.22
C SER A 274 -6.90 -1.46 -17.86
N VAL A 275 -8.04 -0.87 -17.51
CA VAL A 275 -9.30 -1.61 -17.28
C VAL A 275 -9.71 -2.36 -18.54
N ILE A 276 -9.74 -1.66 -19.68
CA ILE A 276 -10.13 -2.25 -20.96
C ILE A 276 -9.14 -3.38 -21.35
N VAL A 277 -7.85 -3.13 -21.25
CA VAL A 277 -6.81 -4.11 -21.59
C VAL A 277 -6.92 -5.34 -20.68
N THR A 278 -7.08 -5.16 -19.36
CA THR A 278 -7.24 -6.29 -18.43
C THR A 278 -8.47 -7.10 -18.77
N ALA A 279 -9.64 -6.46 -18.96
CA ALA A 279 -10.88 -7.14 -19.27
C ALA A 279 -10.82 -7.86 -20.64
N ALA A 280 -10.29 -7.18 -21.68
CA ALA A 280 -10.19 -7.76 -23.03
C ALA A 280 -9.25 -8.96 -23.09
N LEU A 281 -8.02 -8.83 -22.53
CA LEU A 281 -7.06 -9.92 -22.51
C LEU A 281 -7.53 -11.11 -21.68
N THR A 282 -8.21 -10.85 -20.53
CA THR A 282 -8.84 -11.92 -19.75
C THR A 282 -9.93 -12.63 -20.58
N GLY A 283 -10.74 -11.89 -21.32
CA GLY A 283 -11.72 -12.48 -22.23
C GLY A 283 -11.09 -13.34 -23.33
N VAL A 284 -10.03 -12.82 -23.98
CA VAL A 284 -9.31 -13.57 -25.03
C VAL A 284 -8.71 -14.88 -24.50
N THR A 285 -8.26 -14.90 -23.26
CA THR A 285 -7.64 -16.09 -22.64
C THR A 285 -8.64 -17.04 -22.01
N SER A 286 -9.76 -16.54 -21.47
CA SER A 286 -10.69 -17.35 -20.69
C SER A 286 -11.88 -17.88 -21.52
N VAL A 287 -12.41 -17.10 -22.44
CA VAL A 287 -13.58 -17.54 -23.26
C VAL A 287 -13.31 -18.82 -24.05
N PRO A 288 -12.16 -19.02 -24.73
CA PRO A 288 -11.93 -20.25 -25.48
C PRO A 288 -11.48 -21.46 -24.65
N SER A 289 -10.92 -21.24 -23.44
CA SER A 289 -10.23 -22.30 -22.68
C SER A 289 -10.62 -22.40 -21.21
N GLY A 290 -11.60 -21.61 -20.78
CA GLY A 290 -11.97 -21.50 -19.37
C GLY A 290 -11.00 -20.67 -18.53
N TRP A 291 -11.33 -20.48 -17.27
CA TRP A 291 -10.49 -19.75 -16.32
C TRP A 291 -9.21 -20.53 -16.00
N GLY A 292 -8.11 -20.10 -16.54
CA GLY A 292 -6.81 -20.76 -16.41
C GLY A 292 -5.65 -19.82 -16.01
N ALA A 293 -4.43 -20.22 -16.31
CA ALA A 293 -3.21 -19.46 -15.98
C ALA A 293 -3.23 -18.02 -16.55
N GLY A 294 -3.72 -17.85 -17.79
CA GLY A 294 -3.85 -16.53 -18.43
C GLY A 294 -4.75 -15.59 -17.65
N GLY A 295 -5.94 -16.04 -17.27
CA GLY A 295 -6.87 -15.25 -16.45
C GLY A 295 -6.29 -14.92 -15.08
N ARG A 296 -5.67 -15.88 -14.38
CA ARG A 296 -5.02 -15.66 -13.09
C ARG A 296 -3.87 -14.65 -13.20
N TYR A 297 -3.02 -14.75 -14.23
CA TYR A 297 -1.94 -13.80 -14.46
C TYR A 297 -2.46 -12.38 -14.72
N LEU A 298 -3.43 -12.22 -15.62
CA LEU A 298 -3.96 -10.92 -16.03
C LEU A 298 -4.70 -10.20 -14.88
N TYR A 299 -5.35 -10.96 -14.02
CA TYR A 299 -6.00 -10.44 -12.82
C TYR A 299 -5.06 -10.33 -11.62
N GLY A 300 -3.86 -10.86 -11.70
CA GLY A 300 -2.86 -10.74 -10.65
C GLY A 300 -2.45 -9.28 -10.43
N PHE A 301 -2.24 -8.93 -9.19
CA PHE A 301 -1.93 -7.55 -8.79
C PHE A 301 -0.59 -7.03 -9.33
N LEU A 302 0.27 -7.90 -9.84
CA LEU A 302 1.58 -7.56 -10.41
C LEU A 302 1.60 -7.72 -11.94
N SER A 303 0.46 -7.96 -12.59
CA SER A 303 0.39 -7.88 -14.05
C SER A 303 0.60 -6.42 -14.52
N PRO A 304 1.27 -6.19 -15.66
CA PRO A 304 1.59 -4.84 -16.13
C PRO A 304 0.37 -3.91 -16.23
N PRO A 305 -0.78 -4.34 -16.79
CA PRO A 305 -1.95 -3.46 -16.85
C PRO A 305 -2.49 -3.12 -15.46
N VAL A 306 -2.48 -4.05 -14.49
CA VAL A 306 -2.93 -3.77 -13.11
C VAL A 306 -1.95 -2.85 -12.39
N ILE A 307 -0.64 -2.92 -12.67
CA ILE A 307 0.34 -1.97 -12.13
C ILE A 307 0.02 -0.55 -12.62
N VAL A 308 -0.16 -0.35 -13.93
CA VAL A 308 -0.52 0.96 -14.49
C VAL A 308 -1.84 1.46 -13.92
N MET A 309 -2.85 0.59 -13.83
CA MET A 309 -4.14 0.88 -13.23
C MET A 309 -3.99 1.37 -11.79
N SER A 310 -3.19 0.68 -10.99
CA SER A 310 -3.04 0.96 -9.56
C SER A 310 -2.30 2.27 -9.28
N LEU A 311 -1.22 2.55 -10.03
CA LEU A 311 -0.50 3.82 -9.95
C LEU A 311 -1.40 4.99 -10.38
N SER A 312 -2.16 4.79 -11.46
CA SER A 312 -3.15 5.75 -11.96
C SER A 312 -4.28 5.99 -10.94
N ALA A 313 -4.82 4.94 -10.36
CA ALA A 313 -5.84 5.03 -9.32
C ALA A 313 -5.36 5.85 -8.12
N LEU A 314 -4.13 5.62 -7.64
CA LEU A 314 -3.57 6.37 -6.52
C LEU A 314 -3.48 7.87 -6.85
N ILE A 315 -3.03 8.24 -8.06
CA ILE A 315 -2.96 9.63 -8.52
C ILE A 315 -4.35 10.27 -8.55
N LEU A 316 -5.33 9.59 -9.13
CA LEU A 316 -6.71 10.08 -9.22
C LEU A 316 -7.35 10.23 -7.84
N LEU A 317 -7.19 9.25 -6.94
CA LEU A 317 -7.67 9.30 -5.56
C LEU A 317 -7.03 10.42 -4.77
N ARG A 318 -5.74 10.68 -4.97
CA ARG A 318 -5.05 11.79 -4.33
C ARG A 318 -5.64 13.14 -4.76
N VAL A 319 -5.79 13.38 -6.06
CA VAL A 319 -6.37 14.63 -6.56
C VAL A 319 -7.81 14.81 -6.10
N THR A 320 -8.61 13.75 -6.16
CA THR A 320 -10.00 13.75 -5.70
C THR A 320 -10.07 14.00 -4.19
N GLY A 321 -9.24 13.32 -3.41
CA GLY A 321 -9.20 13.45 -1.96
C GLY A 321 -8.74 14.83 -1.49
N GLN A 322 -7.81 15.48 -2.20
CA GLN A 322 -7.43 16.87 -1.93
C GLN A 322 -8.60 17.85 -2.17
N ARG A 323 -9.42 17.61 -3.20
CA ARG A 323 -10.60 18.45 -3.49
C ARG A 323 -11.75 18.21 -2.53
N LEU A 324 -11.99 16.96 -2.14
CA LEU A 324 -13.11 16.59 -1.26
C LEU A 324 -12.78 16.73 0.23
N GLY A 325 -11.50 16.70 0.59
CA GLY A 325 -11.02 16.71 1.98
C GLY A 325 -11.49 17.92 2.77
N THR A 326 -11.66 19.08 2.13
CA THR A 326 -12.17 20.30 2.75
C THR A 326 -13.66 20.19 3.14
N ARG A 327 -14.43 19.35 2.43
CA ARG A 327 -15.89 19.23 2.65
C ARG A 327 -16.29 18.01 3.47
N TYR A 328 -15.60 16.90 3.33
CA TYR A 328 -16.00 15.59 3.90
C TYR A 328 -14.95 14.95 4.80
N GLY A 329 -13.85 15.66 5.14
CA GLY A 329 -12.69 15.10 5.83
C GLY A 329 -13.02 14.33 7.10
N GLY A 330 -13.87 14.85 8.00
CA GLY A 330 -14.24 14.16 9.23
C GLY A 330 -14.98 12.84 9.03
N ARG A 331 -15.92 12.80 8.06
CA ARG A 331 -16.66 11.57 7.71
C ARG A 331 -15.76 10.53 7.06
N THR A 332 -14.90 10.98 6.16
CA THR A 332 -13.94 10.10 5.47
C THR A 332 -12.95 9.48 6.46
N THR A 333 -12.44 10.26 7.42
CA THR A 333 -11.54 9.75 8.46
C THR A 333 -12.24 8.74 9.39
N ALA A 334 -13.50 9.01 9.77
CA ALA A 334 -14.28 8.07 10.58
C ALA A 334 -14.45 6.72 9.84
N LEU A 335 -14.84 6.75 8.55
CA LEU A 335 -14.96 5.54 7.73
C LEU A 335 -13.62 4.85 7.51
N ALA A 336 -12.54 5.60 7.27
CA ALA A 336 -11.20 5.05 7.10
C ALA A 336 -10.72 4.28 8.35
N GLY A 337 -11.16 4.69 9.53
CA GLY A 337 -10.94 3.96 10.78
C GLY A 337 -11.58 2.57 10.83
N LEU A 338 -12.62 2.33 10.03
CA LEU A 338 -13.35 1.05 9.97
C LEU A 338 -12.83 0.12 8.86
N THR A 339 -12.06 0.61 7.89
CA THR A 339 -11.70 -0.14 6.68
C THR A 339 -10.94 -1.43 6.95
N PHE A 340 -10.10 -1.45 7.98
CA PHE A 340 -9.35 -2.64 8.36
C PHE A 340 -10.26 -3.73 8.92
N GLY A 341 -11.20 -3.39 9.79
CA GLY A 341 -12.18 -4.35 10.31
C GLY A 341 -13.12 -4.86 9.20
N VAL A 342 -13.59 -3.99 8.30
CA VAL A 342 -14.38 -4.40 7.12
C VAL A 342 -13.57 -5.40 6.28
N PHE A 343 -12.28 -5.15 6.05
CA PHE A 343 -11.40 -6.07 5.34
C PHE A 343 -11.36 -7.46 5.98
N LEU A 344 -11.37 -7.53 7.30
CA LEU A 344 -11.31 -8.79 8.05
C LEU A 344 -12.66 -9.51 8.09
N VAL A 345 -13.77 -8.78 8.17
CA VAL A 345 -15.12 -9.30 8.43
C VAL A 345 -15.89 -9.69 7.15
N HIS A 346 -15.68 -8.94 6.03
CA HIS A 346 -16.57 -9.04 4.86
C HIS A 346 -16.81 -10.45 4.30
N PRO A 347 -15.85 -11.39 4.29
CA PRO A 347 -16.15 -12.73 3.77
C PRO A 347 -17.10 -13.51 4.66
N LEU A 348 -17.07 -13.31 6.01
CA LEU A 348 -18.03 -13.94 6.91
C LEU A 348 -19.47 -13.50 6.65
N VAL A 349 -19.66 -12.31 6.05
CA VAL A 349 -20.98 -11.81 5.64
C VAL A 349 -21.29 -12.26 4.20
N LEU A 350 -20.32 -12.15 3.30
CA LEU A 350 -20.51 -12.38 1.88
C LEU A 350 -20.80 -13.84 1.56
N TYR A 351 -20.06 -14.79 2.11
CA TYR A 351 -20.22 -16.21 1.78
C TYR A 351 -21.61 -16.74 2.16
N PRO A 352 -22.13 -16.51 3.39
CA PRO A 352 -23.51 -16.88 3.72
C PRO A 352 -24.55 -16.19 2.82
N LEU A 353 -24.34 -14.92 2.47
CA LEU A 353 -25.23 -14.18 1.61
C LEU A 353 -25.29 -14.78 0.20
N GLN A 354 -24.12 -15.11 -0.39
CA GLN A 354 -24.04 -15.75 -1.70
C GLN A 354 -24.59 -17.18 -1.70
N SER A 355 -24.45 -17.93 -0.58
CA SER A 355 -25.03 -19.24 -0.44
C SER A 355 -26.56 -19.20 -0.36
N ALA A 356 -27.12 -18.22 0.34
CA ALA A 356 -28.56 -18.03 0.47
C ALA A 356 -29.22 -17.40 -0.75
N TRP A 357 -28.48 -16.60 -1.49
CA TRP A 357 -28.96 -15.85 -2.64
C TRP A 357 -27.92 -15.88 -3.77
N PRO A 358 -27.92 -16.93 -4.61
CA PRO A 358 -26.97 -17.08 -5.70
C PRO A 358 -27.08 -15.99 -6.77
N LEU A 359 -25.98 -15.75 -7.49
CA LEU A 359 -25.94 -14.81 -8.61
C LEU A 359 -26.75 -15.36 -9.80
N PRO A 360 -27.75 -14.60 -10.34
CA PRO A 360 -28.48 -15.03 -11.52
C PRO A 360 -27.67 -14.89 -12.81
N THR A 361 -28.09 -15.55 -13.87
CA THR A 361 -27.42 -15.52 -15.18
C THR A 361 -27.92 -14.36 -16.08
N GLU A 362 -29.13 -13.85 -15.85
CA GLU A 362 -29.71 -12.75 -16.60
C GLU A 362 -29.11 -11.41 -16.17
N VAL A 363 -28.69 -10.54 -17.11
CA VAL A 363 -27.88 -9.34 -16.87
C VAL A 363 -28.48 -8.35 -15.89
N VAL A 364 -29.82 -8.08 -16.01
CA VAL A 364 -30.48 -7.08 -15.16
C VAL A 364 -30.58 -7.61 -13.72
N ALA A 365 -31.04 -8.85 -13.58
CA ALA A 365 -31.13 -9.52 -12.29
C ALA A 365 -29.73 -9.70 -11.67
N PHE A 366 -28.73 -10.09 -12.47
CA PHE A 366 -27.31 -10.17 -12.04
C PHE A 366 -26.83 -8.84 -11.47
N THR A 367 -27.04 -7.74 -12.20
CA THR A 367 -26.62 -6.41 -11.76
C THR A 367 -27.29 -6.03 -10.44
N ALA A 368 -28.59 -6.26 -10.32
CA ALA A 368 -29.34 -5.96 -9.09
C ALA A 368 -28.82 -6.77 -7.89
N VAL A 369 -28.58 -8.07 -8.08
CA VAL A 369 -28.07 -8.95 -7.01
C VAL A 369 -26.61 -8.61 -6.65
N VAL A 370 -25.75 -8.31 -7.62
CA VAL A 370 -24.38 -7.84 -7.35
C VAL A 370 -24.39 -6.55 -6.51
N LEU A 371 -25.20 -5.57 -6.87
CA LEU A 371 -25.35 -4.32 -6.10
C LEU A 371 -25.88 -4.59 -4.69
N ALA A 372 -26.86 -5.49 -4.55
CA ALA A 372 -27.39 -5.88 -3.26
C ALA A 372 -26.33 -6.58 -2.40
N HIS A 373 -25.60 -7.57 -2.95
CA HIS A 373 -24.51 -8.24 -2.24
C HIS A 373 -23.42 -7.25 -1.80
N TRP A 374 -23.00 -6.37 -2.70
CA TRP A 374 -21.97 -5.38 -2.39
C TRP A 374 -22.40 -4.40 -1.29
N THR A 375 -23.62 -3.86 -1.38
CA THR A 375 -24.15 -2.90 -0.40
C THR A 375 -24.41 -3.55 0.95
N LEU A 376 -25.08 -4.72 0.98
CA LEU A 376 -25.40 -5.43 2.21
C LEU A 376 -24.14 -5.93 2.91
N THR A 377 -23.19 -6.52 2.15
CA THR A 377 -21.89 -6.96 2.72
C THR A 377 -21.13 -5.79 3.29
N THR A 378 -21.05 -4.66 2.58
CA THR A 378 -20.34 -3.47 3.05
C THR A 378 -21.00 -2.90 4.31
N ALA A 379 -22.32 -2.72 4.29
CA ALA A 379 -23.08 -2.14 5.41
C ALA A 379 -23.01 -3.03 6.67
N ALA A 380 -23.23 -4.35 6.52
CA ALA A 380 -23.15 -5.29 7.63
C ALA A 380 -21.72 -5.36 8.21
N SER A 381 -20.70 -5.40 7.33
CA SER A 381 -19.30 -5.42 7.78
C SER A 381 -18.90 -4.13 8.50
N LEU A 382 -19.39 -2.96 8.06
CA LEU A 382 -19.21 -1.69 8.77
C LEU A 382 -19.88 -1.72 10.15
N ALA A 383 -21.12 -2.20 10.24
CA ALA A 383 -21.85 -2.29 11.50
C ALA A 383 -21.16 -3.25 12.49
N ILE A 384 -20.76 -4.44 12.03
CA ILE A 384 -20.02 -5.41 12.85
C ILE A 384 -18.70 -4.81 13.32
N THR A 385 -17.92 -4.21 12.42
CA THR A 385 -16.65 -3.58 12.77
C THR A 385 -16.82 -2.47 13.82
N TRP A 386 -17.82 -1.62 13.63
CA TRP A 386 -18.12 -0.54 14.56
C TRP A 386 -18.49 -1.07 15.97
N THR A 387 -19.26 -2.15 16.03
CA THR A 387 -19.61 -2.83 17.29
C THR A 387 -18.37 -3.45 17.95
N LEU A 388 -17.53 -4.17 17.18
CA LEU A 388 -16.30 -4.79 17.69
C LEU A 388 -15.32 -3.75 18.24
N LEU A 389 -15.18 -2.59 17.59
CA LEU A 389 -14.31 -1.50 18.08
C LEU A 389 -14.78 -0.88 19.40
N ARG A 390 -16.08 -0.94 19.70
CA ARG A 390 -16.66 -0.48 20.96
C ARG A 390 -16.54 -1.48 22.11
N THR A 391 -16.26 -2.72 21.79
CA THR A 391 -16.11 -3.79 22.77
C THR A 391 -14.65 -3.88 23.21
N PRO A 392 -14.30 -3.52 24.46
CA PRO A 392 -12.90 -3.34 24.88
C PRO A 392 -12.05 -4.60 24.77
N TYR A 393 -12.63 -5.79 24.95
CA TYR A 393 -11.91 -7.08 24.92
C TYR A 393 -11.54 -7.54 23.50
N VAL A 394 -12.29 -7.16 22.47
CA VAL A 394 -12.11 -7.63 21.08
C VAL A 394 -11.65 -6.53 20.11
N ARG A 395 -11.61 -5.26 20.55
CA ARG A 395 -11.18 -4.16 19.68
C ARG A 395 -9.81 -4.37 19.05
N GLY A 396 -8.89 -5.03 19.77
CA GLY A 396 -7.55 -5.33 19.27
C GLY A 396 -7.53 -6.33 18.10
N ALA A 397 -8.63 -7.03 17.84
CA ALA A 397 -8.77 -7.95 16.71
C ALA A 397 -9.14 -7.22 15.39
N VAL A 398 -9.58 -5.94 15.45
CA VAL A 398 -10.07 -5.17 14.28
C VAL A 398 -9.49 -3.75 14.19
N SER A 399 -8.50 -3.39 15.03
CA SER A 399 -7.92 -2.03 15.11
C SER A 399 -6.48 -1.94 14.63
#